data_6dcef33cf213bbfc4f954b728f5c0a3e
#
_entry.id   6dcef33cf213bbfc4f954b728f5c0a3e
#
_cell.length_a   1.000
_cell.length_b   1.000
_cell.length_c   1.000
_cell.angle_alpha   90.00
_cell.angle_beta   90.00
_cell.angle_gamma   90.00
#
_symmetry.space_group_name_H-M   'P 1'
#
loop_
_entity.id
_entity.type
_entity.pdbx_description
1 polymer ?
#
loop_
_entity_poly.entity_id
_entity_poly.type
_entity_poly.pdbx_seq_one_letter_code
_entity_poly.pdbx_strand_id
1 'polypeptide(L)'
;HEPQCGALYFTSWSEKGSGKTYASPMGEKMTKAAPAQNLKVNADRLWDSLMQMAEIGPGVAGGNNRQTLTDDDSKARHLFAAWCGKAGLAMGVDTMGNMFATRAGTVPEALPVYIGSHLDTQPTGGKFDGVLGVLGALEVVHAMNDAAIQTRHPIVIANWTNEEGTRFAPAMLASG
;
A
#
# COMPACT_ATOMS: atom_id res chain seq x y z
N HIS A 1 17.50 4.94 -28.24
CA HIS A 1 17.80 4.88 -26.80
C HIS A 1 16.49 4.59 -26.05
N GLU A 2 16.26 3.31 -25.75
CA GLU A 2 15.17 2.87 -24.91
C GLU A 2 15.58 3.01 -23.44
N PRO A 3 14.69 3.47 -22.55
CA PRO A 3 14.95 3.41 -21.10
C PRO A 3 14.78 1.96 -20.63
N GLN A 4 15.83 1.42 -20.05
CA GLN A 4 15.79 0.12 -19.40
C GLN A 4 14.88 0.19 -18.18
N CYS A 5 13.74 -0.49 -18.27
CA CYS A 5 12.85 -0.74 -17.16
C CYS A 5 13.52 -1.80 -16.26
N GLY A 6 13.96 -1.40 -15.07
CA GLY A 6 14.56 -2.31 -14.10
C GLY A 6 13.54 -3.35 -13.64
N ALA A 7 13.77 -4.61 -13.99
CA ALA A 7 12.96 -5.72 -13.53
C ALA A 7 13.14 -5.91 -12.01
N LEU A 8 12.04 -5.80 -11.27
CA LEU A 8 11.99 -6.24 -9.89
C LEU A 8 11.98 -7.78 -9.88
N TYR A 9 13.12 -8.38 -9.54
CA TYR A 9 13.20 -9.84 -9.36
C TYR A 9 12.61 -10.21 -8.00
N PHE A 10 11.48 -10.90 -8.01
CA PHE A 10 11.05 -11.70 -6.86
C PHE A 10 11.88 -12.98 -6.80
N THR A 11 12.77 -13.10 -5.84
CA THR A 11 13.42 -14.37 -5.54
C THR A 11 12.50 -15.22 -4.69
N SER A 12 12.18 -16.42 -5.19
CA SER A 12 11.41 -17.44 -4.49
C SER A 12 12.06 -17.82 -3.16
N TRP A 13 11.27 -17.86 -2.12
CA TRP A 13 11.66 -18.34 -0.80
C TRP A 13 11.82 -19.87 -0.84
N SER A 14 13.04 -20.40 -0.78
CA SER A 14 13.28 -21.81 -0.51
C SER A 14 13.83 -21.97 0.91
N GLU A 15 13.07 -22.64 1.76
CA GLU A 15 13.55 -23.09 3.07
C GLU A 15 14.72 -24.07 2.90
N LYS A 16 15.92 -23.66 3.29
CA LYS A 16 16.93 -24.59 3.78
C LYS A 16 17.63 -23.98 4.99
N GLY A 17 17.37 -24.61 6.12
CA GLY A 17 17.99 -24.26 7.37
C GLY A 17 19.51 -24.45 7.35
N SER A 18 20.22 -23.45 7.85
CA SER A 18 21.51 -23.63 8.49
C SER A 18 21.68 -22.47 9.48
N GLY A 19 21.75 -22.81 10.76
CA GLY A 19 21.97 -21.87 11.84
C GLY A 19 23.28 -21.08 11.64
N LYS A 20 23.14 -19.78 11.45
CA LYS A 20 24.23 -18.83 11.65
C LYS A 20 23.78 -17.84 12.72
N THR A 21 24.38 -17.97 13.88
CA THR A 21 24.35 -16.96 14.93
C THR A 21 25.02 -15.70 14.40
N TYR A 22 24.27 -14.64 14.21
CA TYR A 22 24.82 -13.31 13.94
C TYR A 22 25.29 -12.70 15.24
N ALA A 23 26.61 -12.58 15.43
CA ALA A 23 27.19 -11.74 16.46
C ALA A 23 26.93 -10.28 16.12
N SER A 24 26.23 -9.54 17.00
CA SER A 24 26.10 -8.10 16.91
C SER A 24 27.47 -7.45 17.10
N PRO A 25 27.85 -6.47 16.24
CA PRO A 25 29.00 -5.63 16.55
C PRO A 25 28.64 -4.75 17.75
N MET A 26 29.39 -4.92 18.83
CA MET A 26 29.31 -4.06 20.02
C MET A 26 29.73 -2.63 19.68
N GLY A 27 28.95 -1.65 20.05
CA GLY A 27 29.46 -0.31 20.30
C GLY A 27 28.74 0.89 19.72
N GLU A 28 27.54 0.80 19.14
CA GLU A 28 26.76 2.02 18.92
C GLU A 28 25.92 2.34 20.16
N LYS A 29 26.23 3.48 20.82
CA LYS A 29 25.36 4.06 21.83
C LYS A 29 24.00 4.30 21.19
N MET A 30 23.02 3.46 21.54
CA MET A 30 21.63 3.77 21.22
C MET A 30 21.30 5.11 21.88
N THR A 31 21.26 6.15 21.11
CA THR A 31 20.62 7.39 21.53
C THR A 31 19.18 7.05 21.85
N LYS A 32 18.81 7.25 23.11
CA LYS A 32 17.46 7.00 23.61
C LYS A 32 16.52 7.81 22.70
N ALA A 33 15.76 7.12 21.86
CA ALA A 33 14.75 7.77 21.04
C ALA A 33 13.86 8.60 21.97
N ALA A 34 13.57 9.83 21.61
CA ALA A 34 12.58 10.63 22.31
C ALA A 34 11.32 9.78 22.46
N PRO A 35 10.60 9.86 23.60
CA PRO A 35 9.40 9.10 23.77
C PRO A 35 8.49 9.34 22.58
N ALA A 36 8.10 8.28 21.90
CA ALA A 36 7.22 8.37 20.73
C ALA A 36 5.99 9.16 21.16
N GLN A 37 5.83 10.39 20.66
CA GLN A 37 4.57 11.09 20.79
C GLN A 37 3.53 10.16 20.17
N ASN A 38 2.40 9.96 20.86
CA ASN A 38 1.32 9.16 20.32
C ASN A 38 0.94 9.70 18.95
N LEU A 39 1.42 9.04 17.90
CA LEU A 39 1.12 9.40 16.53
C LEU A 39 -0.39 9.21 16.34
N LYS A 40 -1.06 10.26 15.91
CA LYS A 40 -2.49 10.22 15.61
C LYS A 40 -2.69 10.43 14.12
N VAL A 41 -3.56 9.64 13.54
CA VAL A 41 -4.08 9.87 12.19
C VAL A 41 -4.98 11.09 12.17
N ASN A 42 -5.04 11.78 11.03
CA ASN A 42 -6.01 12.84 10.81
C ASN A 42 -7.31 12.20 10.31
N ALA A 43 -8.31 12.12 11.21
CA ALA A 43 -9.58 11.46 10.94
C ALA A 43 -10.36 12.14 9.81
N ASP A 44 -10.31 13.48 9.72
CA ASP A 44 -11.01 14.24 8.68
C ASP A 44 -10.37 13.98 7.32
N ARG A 45 -9.04 13.99 7.22
CA ARG A 45 -8.32 13.67 5.96
C ARG A 45 -8.62 12.24 5.49
N LEU A 46 -8.61 11.28 6.41
CA LEU A 46 -8.98 9.89 6.08
C LEU A 46 -10.43 9.82 5.61
N TRP A 47 -11.35 10.44 6.33
CA TRP A 47 -12.76 10.45 5.96
C TRP A 47 -12.99 11.08 4.59
N ASP A 48 -12.40 12.24 4.33
CA ASP A 48 -12.50 12.93 3.04
C ASP A 48 -11.98 12.08 1.90
N SER A 49 -10.85 11.38 2.09
CA SER A 49 -10.31 10.48 1.07
C SER A 49 -11.22 9.28 0.80
N LEU A 50 -11.83 8.70 1.85
CA LEU A 50 -12.80 7.62 1.72
C LEU A 50 -14.05 8.08 0.95
N MET A 51 -14.56 9.27 1.25
CA MET A 51 -15.74 9.80 0.57
C MET A 51 -15.45 10.16 -0.89
N GLN A 52 -14.31 10.76 -1.20
CA GLN A 52 -13.91 11.02 -2.58
C GLN A 52 -13.74 9.71 -3.38
N MET A 53 -13.14 8.69 -2.79
CA MET A 53 -13.02 7.37 -3.45
C MET A 53 -14.40 6.73 -3.67
N ALA A 54 -15.36 6.94 -2.77
CA ALA A 54 -16.71 6.43 -2.86
C ALA A 54 -17.55 7.07 -3.99
N GLU A 55 -17.15 8.24 -4.50
CA GLU A 55 -17.79 8.87 -5.66
C GLU A 55 -17.48 8.15 -6.98
N ILE A 56 -16.46 7.28 -6.99
CA ILE A 56 -16.05 6.52 -8.18
C ILE A 56 -16.74 5.16 -8.18
N GLY A 57 -17.53 4.88 -9.21
CA GLY A 57 -18.29 3.65 -9.33
C GLY A 57 -19.40 3.56 -8.28
N PRO A 58 -20.35 4.52 -8.26
CA PRO A 58 -21.46 4.46 -7.31
C PRO A 58 -22.32 3.23 -7.57
N GLY A 59 -22.71 2.56 -6.49
CA GLY A 59 -23.53 1.34 -6.47
C GLY A 59 -24.91 1.58 -5.88
N VAL A 60 -25.63 0.49 -5.66
CA VAL A 60 -26.97 0.52 -5.05
C VAL A 60 -26.90 0.88 -3.56
N ALA A 61 -27.97 1.45 -3.04
CA ALA A 61 -28.12 1.80 -1.62
C ALA A 61 -26.95 2.60 -1.03
N GLY A 62 -26.28 3.40 -1.85
CA GLY A 62 -25.15 4.23 -1.44
C GLY A 62 -23.83 3.48 -1.27
N GLY A 63 -23.74 2.24 -1.75
CA GLY A 63 -22.51 1.46 -1.86
C GLY A 63 -21.69 1.80 -3.10
N ASN A 64 -20.77 0.91 -3.47
CA ASN A 64 -19.93 1.01 -4.67
C ASN A 64 -20.08 -0.23 -5.57
N ASN A 65 -19.87 0.01 -6.87
CA ASN A 65 -19.76 -1.03 -7.91
C ASN A 65 -18.54 -0.71 -8.79
N ARG A 66 -17.36 -0.81 -8.22
CA ARG A 66 -16.06 -0.55 -8.86
C ARG A 66 -15.33 -1.88 -9.06
N GLN A 67 -15.84 -2.69 -9.96
CA GLN A 67 -15.26 -3.99 -10.22
C GLN A 67 -13.91 -3.86 -10.91
N THR A 68 -13.01 -4.80 -10.63
CA THR A 68 -11.64 -4.81 -11.14
C THR A 68 -11.57 -4.67 -12.66
N LEU A 69 -10.58 -3.94 -13.16
CA LEU A 69 -10.31 -3.67 -14.58
C LEU A 69 -11.52 -3.09 -15.35
N THR A 70 -12.36 -2.31 -14.68
CA THR A 70 -13.35 -1.43 -15.31
C THR A 70 -12.80 0.00 -15.42
N ASP A 71 -13.51 0.86 -16.15
CA ASP A 71 -13.15 2.29 -16.23
C ASP A 71 -13.19 2.97 -14.86
N ASP A 72 -14.10 2.54 -13.97
CA ASP A 72 -14.18 3.08 -12.62
C ASP A 72 -13.02 2.58 -11.75
N ASP A 73 -12.61 1.30 -11.87
CA ASP A 73 -11.38 0.83 -11.22
C ASP A 73 -10.16 1.61 -11.73
N SER A 74 -10.07 1.86 -13.04
CA SER A 74 -9.01 2.68 -13.61
C SER A 74 -8.97 4.09 -13.00
N LYS A 75 -10.12 4.77 -12.90
CA LYS A 75 -10.21 6.10 -12.26
C LYS A 75 -9.75 6.07 -10.80
N ALA A 76 -10.21 5.08 -10.03
CA ALA A 76 -9.83 4.91 -8.62
C ALA A 76 -8.32 4.69 -8.45
N ARG A 77 -7.73 3.85 -9.30
CA ARG A 77 -6.29 3.55 -9.32
C ARG A 77 -5.47 4.80 -9.65
N HIS A 78 -5.90 5.60 -10.63
CA HIS A 78 -5.25 6.87 -10.97
C HIS A 78 -5.36 7.88 -9.83
N LEU A 79 -6.52 7.98 -9.16
CA LEU A 79 -6.70 8.86 -8.02
C LEU A 79 -5.78 8.46 -6.85
N PHE A 80 -5.73 7.17 -6.53
CA PHE A 80 -4.81 6.64 -5.52
C PHE A 80 -3.35 6.94 -5.87
N ALA A 81 -2.92 6.67 -7.11
CA ALA A 81 -1.56 6.97 -7.56
C ALA A 81 -1.22 8.46 -7.42
N ALA A 82 -2.16 9.34 -7.77
CA ALA A 82 -1.97 10.79 -7.61
C ALA A 82 -1.81 11.20 -6.14
N TRP A 83 -2.60 10.62 -5.22
CA TRP A 83 -2.45 10.88 -3.79
C TRP A 83 -1.13 10.36 -3.23
N CYS A 84 -0.72 9.16 -3.63
CA CYS A 84 0.58 8.59 -3.26
C CYS A 84 1.74 9.46 -3.73
N GLY A 85 1.69 9.94 -4.98
CA GLY A 85 2.71 10.86 -5.51
C GLY A 85 2.79 12.17 -4.72
N LYS A 86 1.63 12.76 -4.34
CA LYS A 86 1.59 13.96 -3.48
C LYS A 86 2.16 13.69 -2.09
N ALA A 87 2.02 12.48 -1.57
CA ALA A 87 2.59 12.07 -0.28
C ALA A 87 4.08 11.72 -0.37
N GLY A 88 4.69 11.79 -1.56
CA GLY A 88 6.11 11.52 -1.78
C GLY A 88 6.46 10.03 -1.92
N LEU A 89 5.49 9.17 -2.25
CA LEU A 89 5.74 7.75 -2.48
C LEU A 89 6.09 7.49 -3.95
N ALA A 90 6.99 6.53 -4.16
CA ALA A 90 7.29 5.99 -5.49
C ALA A 90 6.26 4.91 -5.85
N MET A 91 5.69 5.01 -7.06
CA MET A 91 4.69 4.04 -7.54
C MET A 91 5.33 2.95 -8.40
N GLY A 92 4.92 1.71 -8.16
CA GLY A 92 5.21 0.54 -8.99
C GLY A 92 3.93 -0.23 -9.29
N VAL A 93 3.93 -0.96 -10.39
CA VAL A 93 2.85 -1.88 -10.77
C VAL A 93 3.49 -3.17 -11.25
N ASP A 94 3.03 -4.31 -10.78
CA ASP A 94 3.52 -5.61 -11.24
C ASP A 94 2.76 -6.14 -12.47
N THR A 95 3.13 -7.32 -12.93
CA THR A 95 2.52 -7.96 -14.10
C THR A 95 1.09 -8.43 -13.89
N MET A 96 0.66 -8.57 -12.63
CA MET A 96 -0.72 -8.89 -12.25
C MET A 96 -1.58 -7.62 -12.09
N GLY A 97 -0.95 -6.45 -12.22
CA GLY A 97 -1.61 -5.17 -12.06
C GLY A 97 -1.69 -4.68 -10.60
N ASN A 98 -1.09 -5.38 -9.64
CA ASN A 98 -1.02 -4.88 -8.27
C ASN A 98 -0.25 -3.57 -8.23
N MET A 99 -0.72 -2.63 -7.41
CA MET A 99 -0.04 -1.35 -7.23
C MET A 99 0.71 -1.33 -5.90
N PHE A 100 1.92 -0.79 -5.94
CA PHE A 100 2.78 -0.65 -4.75
C PHE A 100 3.26 0.78 -4.65
N ALA A 101 2.86 1.46 -3.57
CA ALA A 101 3.32 2.81 -3.27
C ALA A 101 4.37 2.75 -2.16
N THR A 102 5.62 3.06 -2.49
CA THR A 102 6.77 2.88 -1.61
C THR A 102 7.22 4.19 -0.99
N ARG A 103 7.21 4.26 0.33
CA ARG A 103 7.91 5.27 1.13
C ARG A 103 9.30 4.74 1.47
N ALA A 104 10.33 5.47 1.09
CA ALA A 104 11.71 5.05 1.38
C ALA A 104 11.97 4.93 2.89
N GLY A 105 12.76 3.94 3.27
CA GLY A 105 13.37 3.83 4.60
C GLY A 105 14.75 4.47 4.62
N THR A 106 15.35 4.56 5.82
CA THR A 106 16.73 5.05 5.98
C THR A 106 17.77 3.98 5.63
N VAL A 107 17.38 2.71 5.55
CA VAL A 107 18.21 1.58 5.15
C VAL A 107 17.57 0.94 3.91
N PRO A 108 18.07 1.27 2.69
CA PRO A 108 17.44 0.83 1.44
C PRO A 108 17.36 -0.70 1.28
N GLU A 109 18.31 -1.43 1.85
CA GLU A 109 18.38 -2.90 1.77
C GLU A 109 17.51 -3.60 2.83
N ALA A 110 16.90 -2.85 3.75
CA ALA A 110 15.99 -3.43 4.73
C ALA A 110 14.72 -3.95 4.04
N LEU A 111 14.25 -5.11 4.46
CA LEU A 111 13.00 -5.66 3.94
C LEU A 111 11.86 -4.69 4.21
N PRO A 112 10.99 -4.42 3.24
CA PRO A 112 9.88 -3.50 3.40
C PRO A 112 8.80 -4.07 4.33
N VAL A 113 8.08 -3.16 4.98
CA VAL A 113 6.83 -3.46 5.67
C VAL A 113 5.68 -3.18 4.72
N TYR A 114 4.88 -4.19 4.42
CA TYR A 114 3.69 -4.07 3.56
C TYR A 114 2.46 -3.82 4.40
N ILE A 115 1.66 -2.87 3.97
CA ILE A 115 0.33 -2.55 4.50
C ILE A 115 -0.60 -2.27 3.33
N GLY A 116 -1.87 -2.60 3.44
CA GLY A 116 -2.81 -2.30 2.34
C GLY A 116 -3.98 -3.26 2.31
N SER A 117 -4.68 -3.25 1.19
CA SER A 117 -5.82 -4.09 0.87
C SER A 117 -6.10 -4.01 -0.63
N HIS A 118 -7.35 -3.75 -1.05
CA HIS A 118 -7.79 -3.63 -2.43
C HIS A 118 -8.69 -2.40 -2.65
N LEU A 119 -8.83 -1.97 -3.90
CA LEU A 119 -9.73 -0.90 -4.29
C LEU A 119 -10.92 -1.39 -5.12
N ASP A 120 -10.83 -2.59 -5.71
CA ASP A 120 -11.97 -3.19 -6.39
C ASP A 120 -13.08 -3.55 -5.40
N THR A 121 -14.31 -3.60 -5.89
CA THR A 121 -15.49 -3.91 -5.07
C THR A 121 -16.33 -4.97 -5.74
N GLN A 122 -17.18 -5.60 -4.95
CA GLN A 122 -18.30 -6.40 -5.47
C GLN A 122 -19.29 -5.50 -6.21
N PRO A 123 -20.22 -6.08 -7.03
CA PRO A 123 -21.25 -5.30 -7.73
C PRO A 123 -22.17 -4.50 -6.79
N THR A 124 -22.32 -4.97 -5.55
CA THR A 124 -23.09 -4.33 -4.47
C THR A 124 -22.25 -4.13 -3.23
N GLY A 125 -20.98 -3.75 -3.43
CA GLY A 125 -20.01 -3.60 -2.36
C GLY A 125 -20.26 -2.41 -1.44
N GLY A 126 -19.69 -2.46 -0.25
CA GLY A 126 -19.65 -1.33 0.68
C GLY A 126 -18.60 -0.28 0.27
N LYS A 127 -18.76 0.95 0.78
CA LYS A 127 -17.80 2.05 0.52
C LYS A 127 -16.41 1.83 1.12
N PHE A 128 -16.31 0.99 2.15
CA PHE A 128 -15.14 0.88 2.99
C PHE A 128 -14.41 -0.46 2.84
N ASP A 129 -15.06 -1.44 2.25
CA ASP A 129 -14.49 -2.76 2.03
C ASP A 129 -13.25 -2.65 1.14
N GLY A 130 -12.14 -3.19 1.61
CA GLY A 130 -10.81 -3.04 1.01
C GLY A 130 -10.26 -1.61 1.05
N VAL A 131 -11.06 -0.63 0.65
CA VAL A 131 -10.70 0.78 0.51
C VAL A 131 -10.14 1.36 1.81
N LEU A 132 -10.74 1.01 2.96
CA LEU A 132 -10.25 1.47 4.26
C LEU A 132 -8.81 0.99 4.54
N GLY A 133 -8.48 -0.23 4.15
CA GLY A 133 -7.13 -0.78 4.32
C GLY A 133 -6.09 -0.05 3.48
N VAL A 134 -6.42 0.33 2.25
CA VAL A 134 -5.52 1.08 1.35
C VAL A 134 -5.39 2.54 1.78
N LEU A 135 -6.51 3.23 2.02
CA LEU A 135 -6.48 4.66 2.36
C LEU A 135 -6.06 4.90 3.81
N GLY A 136 -6.37 3.97 4.73
CA GLY A 136 -5.83 3.98 6.08
C GLY A 136 -4.31 3.85 6.10
N ALA A 137 -3.75 3.00 5.24
CA ALA A 137 -2.30 2.90 5.06
C ALA A 137 -1.69 4.20 4.53
N LEU A 138 -2.35 4.86 3.57
CA LEU A 138 -1.92 6.17 3.07
C LEU A 138 -1.99 7.24 4.16
N GLU A 139 -3.02 7.23 4.99
CA GLU A 139 -3.14 8.15 6.12
C GLU A 139 -2.04 7.93 7.18
N VAL A 140 -1.65 6.67 7.43
CA VAL A 140 -0.48 6.38 8.30
C VAL A 140 0.79 7.04 7.73
N VAL A 141 1.00 6.96 6.41
CA VAL A 141 2.14 7.63 5.75
C VAL A 141 2.04 9.14 5.89
N HIS A 142 0.87 9.73 5.70
CA HIS A 142 0.65 11.16 5.92
C HIS A 142 0.98 11.56 7.35
N ALA A 143 0.49 10.82 8.35
CA ALA A 143 0.76 11.11 9.76
C ALA A 143 2.27 11.02 10.09
N MET A 144 2.99 10.06 9.49
CA MET A 144 4.45 9.97 9.61
C MET A 144 5.16 11.16 8.97
N ASN A 145 4.69 11.61 7.79
CA ASN A 145 5.26 12.77 7.11
C ASN A 145 5.01 14.06 7.90
N ASP A 146 3.79 14.25 8.42
CA ASP A 146 3.43 15.40 9.24
C ASP A 146 4.29 15.49 10.53
N ALA A 147 4.63 14.32 11.10
CA ALA A 147 5.49 14.23 12.28
C ALA A 147 7.00 14.17 11.95
N ALA A 148 7.39 14.27 10.67
CA ALA A 148 8.77 14.11 10.20
C ALA A 148 9.45 12.81 10.65
N ILE A 149 8.67 11.74 10.86
CA ILE A 149 9.17 10.43 11.26
C ILE A 149 9.81 9.74 10.07
N GLN A 150 11.06 9.30 10.24
CA GLN A 150 11.74 8.41 9.31
C GLN A 150 11.71 6.97 9.85
N THR A 151 11.43 6.03 8.98
CA THR A 151 11.45 4.60 9.32
C THR A 151 12.74 3.97 8.82
N ARG A 152 13.26 2.98 9.55
CA ARG A 152 14.41 2.20 9.11
C ARG A 152 14.09 1.41 7.85
N HIS A 153 12.95 0.71 7.86
CA HIS A 153 12.46 -0.10 6.77
C HIS A 153 11.62 0.75 5.81
N PRO A 154 11.66 0.48 4.51
CA PRO A 154 10.67 1.01 3.59
C PRO A 154 9.26 0.59 4.00
N ILE A 155 8.28 1.45 3.76
CA ILE A 155 6.86 1.11 3.91
C ILE A 155 6.25 1.06 2.52
N VAL A 156 5.55 -0.02 2.23
CA VAL A 156 4.89 -0.24 0.94
C VAL A 156 3.39 -0.38 1.16
N ILE A 157 2.62 0.52 0.53
CA ILE A 157 1.17 0.39 0.47
C ILE A 157 0.83 -0.47 -0.73
N ALA A 158 0.18 -1.62 -0.50
CA ALA A 158 -0.28 -2.51 -1.55
C ALA A 158 -1.77 -2.28 -1.85
N ASN A 159 -2.10 -2.21 -3.14
CA ASN A 159 -3.46 -2.33 -3.65
C ASN A 159 -3.51 -3.58 -4.54
N TRP A 160 -4.11 -4.65 -4.01
CA TRP A 160 -4.23 -5.93 -4.69
C TRP A 160 -5.28 -5.86 -5.79
N THR A 161 -5.00 -6.48 -6.93
CA THR A 161 -5.90 -6.51 -8.08
C THR A 161 -6.81 -7.71 -8.03
N ASN A 162 -8.12 -7.52 -8.27
CA ASN A 162 -9.12 -8.59 -8.32
C ASN A 162 -9.21 -9.39 -7.00
N GLU A 163 -9.14 -8.69 -5.88
CA GLU A 163 -9.27 -9.35 -4.58
C GLU A 163 -10.65 -10.01 -4.43
N GLU A 164 -11.69 -9.30 -4.81
CA GLU A 164 -13.08 -9.75 -4.74
C GLU A 164 -13.43 -10.89 -5.70
N GLY A 165 -12.68 -11.05 -6.79
CA GLY A 165 -12.88 -12.13 -7.76
C GLY A 165 -14.20 -12.11 -8.52
N THR A 166 -14.92 -10.99 -8.49
CA THR A 166 -16.29 -10.91 -9.06
C THR A 166 -16.31 -10.91 -10.58
N ARG A 167 -15.27 -10.40 -11.24
CA ARG A 167 -15.11 -10.42 -12.70
C ARG A 167 -14.25 -11.57 -13.20
N PHE A 168 -13.24 -11.94 -12.46
CA PHE A 168 -12.25 -12.93 -12.87
C PHE A 168 -12.01 -13.91 -11.72
N ALA A 169 -12.24 -15.20 -11.98
CA ALA A 169 -11.93 -16.26 -11.05
C ALA A 169 -10.50 -16.80 -11.30
N PRO A 170 -9.79 -17.26 -10.28
CA PRO A 170 -10.16 -17.19 -8.86
C PRO A 170 -9.96 -15.79 -8.27
N ALA A 171 -10.68 -15.51 -7.17
CA ALA A 171 -10.39 -14.34 -6.34
C ALA A 171 -8.99 -14.44 -5.76
N MET A 172 -8.40 -13.30 -5.38
CA MET A 172 -7.12 -13.19 -4.69
C MET A 172 -5.90 -13.76 -5.44
N LEU A 173 -6.03 -14.11 -6.71
CA LEU A 173 -4.92 -14.67 -7.50
C LEU A 173 -3.69 -13.75 -7.53
N ALA A 174 -3.92 -12.45 -7.46
CA ALA A 174 -2.87 -11.43 -7.53
C ALA A 174 -2.15 -11.20 -6.20
N SER A 175 -2.73 -11.62 -5.08
CA SER A 175 -2.13 -11.48 -3.74
C SER A 175 -1.42 -12.76 -3.25
N GLY A 176 -1.53 -13.84 -3.98
CA GLY A 176 -0.90 -15.14 -3.68
C GLY A 176 -1.86 -16.06 -3.00
#